data_16ae9cee5c140a40769f1ddbd1e32a69
#
_entry.id   16ae9cee5c140a40769f1ddbd1e32a69
#
_cell.length_a   1.000
_cell.length_b   1.000
_cell.length_c   1.000
_cell.angle_alpha   90.00
_cell.angle_beta   90.00
_cell.angle_gamma   90.00
#
_symmetry.space_group_name_H-M   'P 1'
#
loop_
_entity.id
_entity.type
_entity.pdbx_description
1 polymer ?
#
loop_
_entity_poly.entity_id
_entity_poly.type
_entity_poly.pdbx_seq_one_letter_code
_entity_poly.pdbx_strand_id
1 'polypeptide(L)'
;MTIHIGTLSDLKPQVRTIVFIGSRSSDHLRELVRIAEFKGRAAYRIESASELQPRWFAGAEEVGVVLGAADLQGVTKAVLDRLNMFAAAEARGMLEGVTQ
;
A
#
# COMPACT_ATOMS: atom_id res chain seq x y z
N MET A 1 -1.11 -7.03 10.28
CA MET A 1 -1.47 -6.06 9.24
C MET A 1 -2.70 -6.55 8.49
N THR A 2 -3.71 -5.72 8.40
CA THR A 2 -4.92 -6.04 7.65
C THR A 2 -4.88 -5.25 6.34
N ILE A 3 -5.12 -5.94 5.23
CA ILE A 3 -5.06 -5.32 3.91
C ILE A 3 -6.47 -5.13 3.38
N HIS A 4 -6.78 -3.90 2.98
CA HIS A 4 -8.08 -3.54 2.44
C HIS A 4 -7.92 -3.14 0.99
N ILE A 5 -8.70 -3.75 0.10
CA ILE A 5 -8.66 -3.44 -1.32
C ILE A 5 -9.97 -2.75 -1.69
N GLY A 6 -9.88 -1.65 -2.38
CA GLY A 6 -11.07 -0.93 -2.79
C GLY A 6 -10.73 0.42 -3.39
N THR A 7 -11.72 1.29 -3.45
CA THR A 7 -11.49 2.66 -3.89
C THR A 7 -11.08 3.48 -2.67
N LEU A 8 -10.54 4.67 -2.95
CA LEU A 8 -10.11 5.54 -1.86
C LEU A 8 -11.29 5.86 -0.93
N SER A 9 -12.46 6.07 -1.47
CA SER A 9 -13.62 6.41 -0.65
C SER A 9 -14.14 5.23 0.17
N ASP A 10 -13.78 4.00 -0.21
CA ASP A 10 -14.17 2.82 0.56
C ASP A 10 -13.33 2.63 1.81
N LEU A 11 -12.16 3.24 1.85
CA LEU A 11 -11.22 3.03 2.94
C LEU A 11 -11.59 3.91 4.13
N LYS A 12 -11.67 3.27 5.30
CA LYS A 12 -12.02 3.99 6.52
C LYS A 12 -10.86 4.86 6.99
N PRO A 13 -11.15 5.89 7.81
CA PRO A 13 -10.09 6.81 8.23
C PRO A 13 -8.92 6.16 8.97
N GLN A 14 -9.14 5.03 9.63
CA GLN A 14 -8.05 4.36 10.33
C GLN A 14 -7.05 3.71 9.40
N VAL A 15 -7.38 3.57 8.11
CA VAL A 15 -6.44 3.07 7.12
C VAL A 15 -5.51 4.23 6.75
N ARG A 16 -4.38 4.32 7.43
CA ARG A 16 -3.50 5.47 7.34
C ARG A 16 -2.39 5.32 6.30
N THR A 17 -2.17 4.13 5.80
CA THR A 17 -1.16 3.86 4.78
C THR A 17 -1.84 3.27 3.58
N ILE A 18 -1.63 3.87 2.41
CA ILE A 18 -2.32 3.44 1.19
C ILE A 18 -1.31 3.27 0.07
N VAL A 19 -1.42 2.15 -0.65
CA VAL A 19 -0.63 1.88 -1.84
C VAL A 19 -1.53 2.05 -3.05
N PHE A 20 -1.12 2.92 -3.96
CA PHE A 20 -1.83 3.16 -5.22
C PHE A 20 -1.07 2.45 -6.33
N ILE A 21 -1.75 1.58 -7.05
CA ILE A 21 -1.14 0.78 -8.11
C ILE A 21 -1.58 1.32 -9.47
N GLY A 22 -0.64 1.70 -10.31
CA GLY A 22 -0.93 2.16 -11.65
C GLY A 22 0.21 2.96 -12.23
N SER A 23 -0.02 3.50 -13.43
CA SER A 23 1.00 4.24 -14.15
C SER A 23 1.39 5.52 -13.44
N ARG A 24 2.68 5.82 -13.46
CA ARG A 24 3.18 7.08 -12.89
C ARG A 24 2.67 8.29 -13.66
N SER A 25 2.27 8.10 -14.90
CA SER A 25 1.74 9.19 -15.71
C SER A 25 0.25 9.39 -15.56
N SER A 26 -0.40 8.60 -14.71
CA SER A 26 -1.84 8.71 -14.52
C SER A 26 -2.18 9.96 -13.71
N ASP A 27 -2.91 10.89 -14.32
CA ASP A 27 -3.37 12.08 -13.62
C ASP A 27 -4.40 11.71 -12.56
N HIS A 28 -5.21 10.70 -12.84
CA HIS A 28 -6.22 10.23 -11.89
C HIS A 28 -5.55 9.75 -10.61
N LEU A 29 -4.51 8.92 -10.73
CA LEU A 29 -3.80 8.43 -9.55
C LEU A 29 -3.11 9.57 -8.81
N ARG A 30 -2.55 10.51 -9.54
CA ARG A 30 -1.91 11.66 -8.90
C ARG A 30 -2.90 12.41 -8.02
N GLU A 31 -4.10 12.58 -8.54
CA GLU A 31 -5.15 13.29 -7.78
C GLU A 31 -5.54 12.50 -6.53
N LEU A 32 -5.68 11.18 -6.65
CA LEU A 32 -6.03 10.35 -5.51
C LEU A 32 -4.95 10.41 -4.43
N VAL A 33 -3.68 10.40 -4.84
CA VAL A 33 -2.58 10.51 -3.89
C VAL A 33 -2.66 11.84 -3.14
N ARG A 34 -2.94 12.93 -3.86
CA ARG A 34 -3.04 14.24 -3.24
C ARG A 34 -4.18 14.28 -2.23
N ILE A 35 -5.31 13.67 -2.55
CA ILE A 35 -6.45 13.64 -1.64
C ILE A 35 -6.08 12.88 -0.37
N ALA A 36 -5.42 11.72 -0.53
CA ALA A 36 -5.02 10.92 0.62
C ALA A 36 -4.06 11.69 1.51
N GLU A 37 -3.06 12.34 0.91
CA GLU A 37 -2.08 13.10 1.68
C GLU A 37 -2.72 14.30 2.39
N PHE A 38 -3.67 14.93 1.73
CA PHE A 38 -4.37 16.04 2.33
C PHE A 38 -5.09 15.63 3.62
N LYS A 39 -5.53 14.37 3.67
CA LYS A 39 -6.22 13.85 4.85
C LYS A 39 -5.26 13.22 5.85
N GLY A 40 -3.97 13.43 5.69
CA GLY A 40 -2.99 12.94 6.62
C GLY A 40 -2.61 11.49 6.47
N ARG A 41 -2.94 10.88 5.34
CA ARG A 41 -2.59 9.50 5.08
C ARG A 41 -1.27 9.40 4.32
N ALA A 42 -0.49 8.37 4.61
CA ALA A 42 0.72 8.08 3.84
C ALA A 42 0.30 7.42 2.53
N ALA A 43 0.72 7.97 1.41
CA ALA A 43 0.31 7.48 0.10
C ALA A 43 1.55 7.14 -0.72
N TYR A 44 1.59 5.93 -1.25
CA TYR A 44 2.71 5.46 -2.06
C TYR A 44 2.17 4.97 -3.40
N ARG A 45 2.74 5.47 -4.48
CA ARG A 45 2.31 5.08 -5.81
C ARG A 45 3.36 4.18 -6.45
N ILE A 46 2.94 3.02 -6.91
CA ILE A 46 3.85 2.04 -7.49
C ILE A 46 3.30 1.51 -8.81
N GLU A 47 4.19 1.00 -9.64
CA GLU A 47 3.81 0.31 -10.87
C GLU A 47 4.05 -1.18 -10.77
N SER A 48 4.86 -1.62 -9.81
CA SER A 48 5.14 -3.05 -9.63
C SER A 48 5.37 -3.33 -8.16
N ALA A 49 5.21 -4.61 -7.81
CA ALA A 49 5.38 -5.04 -6.43
C ALA A 49 6.80 -4.84 -5.92
N SER A 50 7.78 -4.87 -6.82
CA SER A 50 9.18 -4.72 -6.39
C SER A 50 9.48 -3.33 -5.85
N GLU A 51 8.60 -2.36 -6.09
CA GLU A 51 8.80 -1.01 -5.57
C GLU A 51 8.40 -0.86 -4.12
N LEU A 52 7.68 -1.84 -3.56
CA LEU A 52 7.26 -1.79 -2.18
C LEU A 52 8.45 -1.86 -1.24
N GLN A 53 8.43 -1.02 -0.21
CA GLN A 53 9.50 -0.98 0.78
C GLN A 53 8.95 -1.39 2.13
N PRO A 54 9.60 -2.32 2.82
CA PRO A 54 9.08 -2.76 4.13
C PRO A 54 8.90 -1.63 5.13
N ARG A 55 9.77 -0.63 5.10
CA ARG A 55 9.70 0.46 6.06
C ARG A 55 8.43 1.29 5.94
N TRP A 56 7.78 1.25 4.77
CA TRP A 56 6.53 2.00 4.59
C TRP A 56 5.42 1.44 5.48
N PHE A 57 5.54 0.19 5.87
CA PHE A 57 4.48 -0.53 6.56
C PHE A 57 4.84 -0.91 7.99
N ALA A 58 6.00 -0.50 8.45
CA ALA A 58 6.40 -0.79 9.82
C ALA A 58 5.43 -0.15 10.78
N GLY A 59 4.84 -0.95 11.65
CA GLY A 59 3.87 -0.45 12.61
C GLY A 59 2.48 -0.20 12.04
N ALA A 60 2.28 -0.38 10.74
CA ALA A 60 0.97 -0.16 10.15
C ALA A 60 0.05 -1.34 10.46
N GLU A 61 -1.09 -1.05 11.06
CA GLU A 61 -2.06 -2.10 11.38
C GLU A 61 -3.01 -2.36 10.23
N GLU A 62 -3.30 -1.32 9.44
CA GLU A 62 -4.21 -1.45 8.31
C GLU A 62 -3.61 -0.73 7.12
N VAL A 63 -3.63 -1.40 5.98
CA VAL A 63 -3.06 -0.88 4.75
C VAL A 63 -4.11 -0.95 3.66
N GLY A 64 -4.30 0.14 2.93
CA GLY A 64 -5.22 0.17 1.81
C GLY A 64 -4.49 -0.05 0.50
N VAL A 65 -5.14 -0.72 -0.43
CA VAL A 65 -4.63 -0.91 -1.79
C VAL A 65 -5.68 -0.40 -2.75
N VAL A 66 -5.32 0.58 -3.55
CA VAL A 66 -6.22 1.21 -4.51
C VAL A 66 -5.66 1.02 -5.91
N LEU A 67 -6.49 0.49 -6.81
CA LEU A 67 -6.10 0.31 -8.20
C LEU A 67 -6.49 1.54 -9.01
N GLY A 68 -5.54 2.05 -9.79
CA GLY A 68 -5.81 3.21 -10.63
C GLY A 68 -6.50 2.84 -11.93
N ALA A 69 -6.37 1.59 -12.34
CA ALA A 69 -6.98 1.09 -13.56
C ALA A 69 -7.11 -0.42 -13.41
N ALA A 70 -7.56 -1.08 -14.48
CA ALA A 70 -7.65 -2.53 -14.46
C ALA A 70 -6.29 -3.13 -14.15
N ASP A 71 -6.32 -4.20 -13.37
CA ASP A 71 -5.09 -4.90 -13.02
C ASP A 71 -4.59 -5.67 -14.23
N LEU A 72 -3.50 -5.22 -14.78
CA LEU A 72 -2.87 -5.87 -15.92
C LEU A 72 -1.72 -6.72 -15.41
N GLN A 73 -1.69 -7.98 -15.85
CA GLN A 73 -0.55 -8.86 -15.61
C GLN A 73 -0.36 -9.26 -14.15
N GLY A 74 -1.42 -9.20 -13.37
CA GLY A 74 -1.38 -9.74 -12.02
C GLY A 74 -0.59 -8.92 -11.01
N VAL A 75 -0.42 -7.63 -11.26
CA VAL A 75 0.34 -6.79 -10.34
C VAL A 75 -0.31 -6.78 -8.96
N THR A 76 -1.64 -6.74 -8.93
CA THR A 76 -2.34 -6.70 -7.64
C THR A 76 -2.00 -7.92 -6.79
N LYS A 77 -2.02 -9.11 -7.41
CA LYS A 77 -1.70 -10.32 -6.68
C LYS A 77 -0.26 -10.27 -6.14
N ALA A 78 0.67 -9.82 -6.97
CA ALA A 78 2.07 -9.73 -6.55
C ALA A 78 2.22 -8.74 -5.39
N VAL A 79 1.49 -7.64 -5.43
CA VAL A 79 1.52 -6.66 -4.34
C VAL A 79 0.97 -7.27 -3.06
N LEU A 80 -0.16 -7.97 -3.15
CA LEU A 80 -0.75 -8.59 -1.97
C LEU A 80 0.17 -9.66 -1.38
N ASP A 81 0.78 -10.46 -2.23
CA ASP A 81 1.70 -11.49 -1.76
C ASP A 81 2.88 -10.84 -1.01
N ARG A 82 3.41 -9.76 -1.55
CA ARG A 82 4.54 -9.10 -0.92
C ARG A 82 4.16 -8.43 0.39
N LEU A 83 2.98 -7.83 0.45
CA LEU A 83 2.49 -7.22 1.68
C LEU A 83 2.29 -8.29 2.76
N ASN A 84 1.78 -9.46 2.37
CA ASN A 84 1.64 -10.55 3.32
C ASN A 84 2.99 -11.04 3.84
N MET A 85 4.01 -11.01 2.99
CA MET A 85 5.36 -11.35 3.43
C MET A 85 5.88 -10.34 4.45
N PHE A 86 5.62 -9.06 4.21
CA PHE A 86 6.02 -8.03 5.17
C PHE A 86 5.30 -8.21 6.50
N ALA A 87 4.01 -8.53 6.45
CA ALA A 87 3.24 -8.74 7.66
C ALA A 87 3.78 -9.92 8.46
N ALA A 88 4.13 -11.01 7.78
CA ALA A 88 4.70 -12.17 8.44
C ALA A 88 6.06 -11.85 9.06
N ALA A 89 6.87 -11.07 8.36
CA ALA A 89 8.18 -10.69 8.87
C ALA A 89 8.04 -9.78 10.09
N GLU A 90 7.09 -8.86 10.04
CA GLU A 90 6.87 -7.96 11.17
C GLU A 90 6.37 -8.73 12.39
N ALA A 91 5.50 -9.71 12.16
CA ALA A 91 4.99 -10.52 13.26
C ALA A 91 6.11 -11.28 13.96
N ARG A 92 7.20 -11.56 13.24
CA ARG A 92 8.38 -12.21 13.81
C ARG A 92 9.44 -11.20 14.27
N GLY A 93 9.13 -9.90 14.19
CA GLY A 93 10.05 -8.87 14.61
C GLY A 93 11.17 -8.58 13.62
N MET A 94 11.04 -9.04 12.38
CA MET A 94 12.12 -8.93 11.42
C MET A 94 12.13 -7.60 10.67
N LEU A 95 10.98 -6.98 10.50
CA LEU A 95 10.92 -5.72 9.76
C LEU A 95 11.57 -4.57 10.51
N GLU A 96 11.62 -4.65 11.81
CA GLU A 96 12.19 -3.57 12.60
C GLU A 96 13.67 -3.74 12.83
N GLY A 97 14.22 -4.70 12.22
CA GLY A 97 15.65 -4.94 12.30
C GLY A 97 16.07 -5.40 13.61
N VAL A 98 15.25 -5.88 14.31
CA VAL A 98 15.59 -6.10 15.53
C VAL A 98 16.22 -6.98 16.03
N THR A 99 16.57 -7.05 16.27
CA THR A 99 16.78 -7.48 16.65
C THR A 99 17.04 -7.75 17.69
N GLN A 100 16.86 -7.89 18.06
CA GLN A 100 17.00 -8.11 18.97
C GLN A 100 17.38 -8.73 19.42
#